data_be6ba8d2cfc3fb2a1ba39a9792eeba2f
#
_entry.id   be6ba8d2cfc3fb2a1ba39a9792eeba2f
#
_cell.length_a   1.000
_cell.length_b   1.000
_cell.length_c   1.000
_cell.angle_alpha   90.00
_cell.angle_beta   90.00
_cell.angle_gamma   90.00
#
_symmetry.space_group_name_H-M   'P 1'
#
loop_
_entity.id
_entity.type
_entity.pdbx_description
1 polymer ?
#
loop_
_entity_poly.entity_id
_entity_poly.type
_entity_poly.pdbx_seq_one_letter_code
_entity_poly.pdbx_strand_id
1 'polypeptide(L)'
;MPLVVSAAALMALPFVSGEGPSGDSAFATLGQPKASAADIPSAPLVFDTAEPLQSPGVDWLRDQVTYVNIRTGEHRGTAAERTARPALSLSKLYIADYVFEHGTRKEQAKAVRMIQKSDDDIADELFDAYPDCIDATARKYNLEATKTVGRWGYSYTSTYDVVHFIVQLLRGNPESKVLTAMRSVASKASDGTVQDFGTYTLPGVEGTKLGWSNDGVLHSSVSFGSDFVVAAAVVGTHKDLTDLVQHQILRK
;
A
#
# COMPACT_ATOMS: atom_id res chain seq x y z
N MET A 1 34.51 27.88 41.10
CA MET A 1 34.55 29.33 40.85
C MET A 1 34.25 29.57 39.36
N PRO A 2 33.52 30.63 39.03
CA PRO A 2 32.07 30.68 39.22
C PRO A 2 31.26 30.74 37.87
N LEU A 3 29.99 30.49 38.07
CA LEU A 3 28.85 30.84 37.19
C LEU A 3 28.98 32.24 36.55
N VAL A 4 28.48 32.37 35.31
CA VAL A 4 27.80 33.60 34.89
C VAL A 4 26.50 33.20 34.18
N VAL A 5 25.40 33.53 34.84
CA VAL A 5 24.03 33.60 34.31
C VAL A 5 23.90 34.96 33.63
N SER A 6 23.33 35.04 32.47
CA SER A 6 22.83 36.31 31.94
C SER A 6 21.47 36.09 31.27
N ALA A 7 20.47 36.65 31.93
CA ALA A 7 19.11 36.84 31.43
C ALA A 7 19.02 38.24 30.81
N ALA A 8 18.33 38.37 29.70
CA ALA A 8 17.68 39.59 29.21
C ALA A 8 16.84 39.21 27.99
N ALA A 9 15.71 39.65 27.72
CA ALA A 9 14.70 40.55 28.22
C ALA A 9 13.62 40.56 27.12
N LEU A 10 12.42 40.44 27.57
CA LEU A 10 11.17 40.54 26.77
C LEU A 10 11.06 41.98 26.23
N MET A 11 10.85 42.17 24.92
CA MET A 11 10.30 43.43 24.40
C MET A 11 9.06 43.12 23.54
N ALA A 12 7.93 43.51 24.07
CA ALA A 12 6.67 43.69 23.38
C ALA A 12 6.66 45.00 22.64
N LEU A 13 6.20 45.03 21.40
CA LEU A 13 5.81 46.24 20.67
C LEU A 13 4.43 46.05 20.02
N PRO A 14 3.71 47.11 19.72
CA PRO A 14 2.27 47.15 19.87
C PRO A 14 1.49 46.88 18.61
N PHE A 15 0.24 46.51 18.85
CA PHE A 15 -0.88 46.41 17.92
C PHE A 15 -1.12 47.71 17.16
N VAL A 16 -1.13 47.69 15.84
CA VAL A 16 -1.72 48.70 14.98
C VAL A 16 -2.87 48.09 14.19
N SER A 17 -4.06 48.53 14.54
CA SER A 17 -5.31 48.29 13.84
C SER A 17 -5.31 49.10 12.53
N GLY A 18 -5.52 48.45 11.40
CA GLY A 18 -5.80 49.09 10.13
C GLY A 18 -6.94 48.38 9.45
N GLU A 19 -8.12 49.01 9.42
CA GLU A 19 -9.30 48.57 8.70
C GLU A 19 -9.25 48.88 7.21
N GLY A 20 -9.72 47.89 6.39
CA GLY A 20 -10.43 47.99 5.13
C GLY A 20 -9.60 47.87 3.83
N PRO A 21 -10.22 47.57 2.68
CA PRO A 21 -11.62 47.13 2.50
C PRO A 21 -11.80 45.77 1.81
N SER A 22 -13.02 45.26 1.91
CA SER A 22 -13.64 44.12 1.25
C SER A 22 -13.30 43.97 -0.24
N GLY A 23 -12.83 42.80 -0.62
CA GLY A 23 -12.81 42.31 -2.00
C GLY A 23 -13.17 40.84 -1.97
N ASP A 24 -14.45 40.54 -2.27
CA ASP A 24 -14.96 39.20 -2.52
C ASP A 24 -14.16 38.54 -3.62
N SER A 25 -13.47 37.49 -3.30
CA SER A 25 -13.00 36.51 -4.28
C SER A 25 -13.25 35.11 -3.71
N ALA A 26 -14.49 34.64 -3.98
CA ALA A 26 -14.90 33.29 -3.68
C ALA A 26 -14.13 32.31 -4.58
N PHE A 27 -12.99 31.82 -4.11
CA PHE A 27 -12.44 30.57 -4.60
C PHE A 27 -13.26 29.44 -3.97
N ALA A 28 -14.28 28.98 -4.73
CA ALA A 28 -14.96 27.74 -4.45
C ALA A 28 -13.92 26.60 -4.57
N THR A 29 -13.41 26.14 -3.44
CA THR A 29 -12.71 24.88 -3.34
C THR A 29 -13.76 23.81 -3.62
N LEU A 30 -13.81 23.30 -4.86
CA LEU A 30 -14.54 22.09 -5.21
C LEU A 30 -13.88 20.95 -4.43
N GLY A 31 -14.38 20.69 -3.23
CA GLY A 31 -14.07 19.50 -2.47
C GLY A 31 -14.50 18.30 -3.31
N GLN A 32 -13.55 17.52 -3.78
CA GLN A 32 -13.85 16.20 -4.34
C GLN A 32 -14.59 15.41 -3.26
N PRO A 33 -15.73 14.78 -3.59
CA PRO A 33 -16.45 13.96 -2.62
C PRO A 33 -15.52 12.79 -2.23
N LYS A 34 -15.12 12.72 -0.96
CA LYS A 34 -14.54 11.52 -0.39
C LYS A 34 -15.59 10.42 -0.57
N ALA A 35 -15.28 9.37 -1.33
CA ALA A 35 -16.11 8.20 -1.40
C ALA A 35 -16.34 7.69 0.03
N SER A 36 -17.59 7.64 0.44
CA SER A 36 -17.99 7.10 1.75
C SER A 36 -17.87 5.58 1.69
N ALA A 37 -17.54 4.94 2.80
CA ALA A 37 -17.57 3.47 2.93
C ALA A 37 -18.95 2.87 2.58
N ALA A 38 -20.00 3.68 2.64
CA ALA A 38 -21.37 3.31 2.22
C ALA A 38 -21.54 3.13 0.70
N ASP A 39 -20.60 3.62 -0.11
CA ASP A 39 -20.66 3.54 -1.58
C ASP A 39 -20.04 2.26 -2.14
N ILE A 40 -19.40 1.44 -1.28
CA ILE A 40 -18.83 0.16 -1.70
C ILE A 40 -19.92 -0.91 -1.63
N PRO A 41 -20.28 -1.58 -2.74
CA PRO A 41 -21.30 -2.62 -2.74
C PRO A 41 -20.95 -3.73 -1.74
N SER A 42 -21.89 -4.11 -0.89
CA SER A 42 -21.72 -5.19 0.09
C SER A 42 -21.81 -6.59 -0.51
N ALA A 43 -22.20 -6.71 -1.78
CA ALA A 43 -22.22 -8.00 -2.48
C ALA A 43 -20.83 -8.60 -2.60
N PRO A 44 -20.65 -9.92 -2.46
CA PRO A 44 -19.37 -10.55 -2.68
C PRO A 44 -18.91 -10.26 -4.12
N LEU A 45 -17.68 -9.75 -4.28
CA LEU A 45 -17.05 -9.71 -5.60
C LEU A 45 -16.78 -11.17 -6.01
N VAL A 46 -17.46 -11.62 -7.05
CA VAL A 46 -17.13 -12.91 -7.67
C VAL A 46 -15.93 -12.65 -8.56
N PHE A 47 -14.75 -13.05 -8.08
CA PHE A 47 -13.50 -12.91 -8.83
C PHE A 47 -13.33 -13.96 -9.95
N ASP A 48 -14.35 -14.80 -10.20
CA ASP A 48 -14.22 -16.00 -11.05
C ASP A 48 -14.15 -15.73 -12.56
N THR A 49 -14.40 -14.52 -13.01
CA THR A 49 -14.40 -14.16 -14.43
C THR A 49 -13.41 -13.04 -14.72
N ALA A 50 -12.12 -13.30 -14.48
CA ALA A 50 -11.07 -12.38 -14.93
C ALA A 50 -10.93 -12.48 -16.45
N GLU A 51 -11.21 -11.39 -17.16
CA GLU A 51 -10.78 -11.29 -18.54
C GLU A 51 -9.25 -11.10 -18.58
N PRO A 52 -8.52 -11.96 -19.31
CA PRO A 52 -7.08 -11.82 -19.42
C PRO A 52 -6.73 -10.46 -20.02
N LEU A 53 -5.85 -9.70 -19.35
CA LEU A 53 -5.27 -8.49 -19.92
C LEU A 53 -4.35 -8.91 -21.08
N GLN A 54 -4.68 -8.51 -22.29
CA GLN A 54 -3.92 -8.87 -23.47
C GLN A 54 -3.01 -7.74 -23.91
N SER A 55 -1.70 -8.00 -23.97
CA SER A 55 -0.73 -7.09 -24.58
C SER A 55 0.39 -7.86 -25.26
N PRO A 56 0.78 -7.46 -26.48
CA PRO A 56 1.93 -8.05 -27.16
C PRO A 56 3.22 -7.78 -26.37
N GLY A 57 4.03 -8.82 -26.15
CA GLY A 57 5.37 -8.70 -25.56
C GLY A 57 5.45 -8.89 -24.06
N VAL A 58 4.34 -9.16 -23.35
CA VAL A 58 4.34 -9.50 -21.92
C VAL A 58 4.59 -11.01 -21.75
N ASP A 59 5.52 -11.38 -20.87
CA ASP A 59 5.71 -12.78 -20.47
C ASP A 59 4.64 -13.17 -19.44
N TRP A 60 3.52 -13.66 -19.94
CA TRP A 60 2.35 -14.02 -19.13
C TRP A 60 2.62 -15.10 -18.08
N LEU A 61 3.69 -15.87 -18.22
CA LEU A 61 4.08 -16.89 -17.24
C LEU A 61 4.85 -16.29 -16.06
N ARG A 62 5.45 -15.10 -16.24
CA ARG A 62 6.27 -14.43 -15.23
C ARG A 62 5.62 -13.21 -14.64
N ASP A 63 5.00 -12.37 -15.48
CA ASP A 63 4.41 -11.12 -15.06
C ASP A 63 3.00 -11.35 -14.55
N GLN A 64 2.68 -10.71 -13.44
CA GLN A 64 1.35 -10.76 -12.85
C GLN A 64 0.79 -9.36 -12.72
N VAL A 65 -0.46 -9.19 -13.13
CA VAL A 65 -1.28 -8.01 -12.87
C VAL A 65 -2.66 -8.49 -12.45
N THR A 66 -3.22 -7.87 -11.41
CA THR A 66 -4.60 -8.02 -11.00
C THR A 66 -5.17 -6.62 -10.74
N TYR A 67 -6.28 -6.32 -11.37
CA TYR A 67 -7.03 -5.07 -11.19
C TYR A 67 -8.49 -5.38 -10.84
N VAL A 68 -9.03 -4.64 -9.88
CA VAL A 68 -10.44 -4.71 -9.50
C VAL A 68 -10.99 -3.31 -9.36
N ASN A 69 -12.09 -3.01 -10.05
CA ASN A 69 -12.90 -1.85 -9.74
C ASN A 69 -13.86 -2.23 -8.61
N ILE A 70 -13.69 -1.61 -7.43
CA ILE A 70 -14.45 -1.99 -6.23
C ILE A 70 -15.91 -1.53 -6.24
N ARG A 71 -16.29 -0.61 -7.14
CA ARG A 71 -17.67 -0.15 -7.30
C ARG A 71 -18.45 -0.99 -8.30
N THR A 72 -17.84 -1.32 -9.44
CA THR A 72 -18.52 -2.08 -10.51
C THR A 72 -18.35 -3.58 -10.37
N GLY A 73 -17.34 -4.05 -9.65
CA GLY A 73 -16.95 -5.45 -9.59
C GLY A 73 -16.12 -5.92 -10.79
N GLU A 74 -15.78 -5.03 -11.72
CA GLU A 74 -14.92 -5.36 -12.85
C GLU A 74 -13.59 -5.92 -12.35
N HIS A 75 -13.23 -7.11 -12.84
CA HIS A 75 -11.96 -7.76 -12.55
C HIS A 75 -11.21 -8.03 -13.84
N ARG A 76 -9.95 -7.65 -13.90
CA ARG A 76 -9.02 -7.96 -14.99
C ARG A 76 -7.72 -8.49 -14.41
N GLY A 77 -7.20 -9.56 -14.97
CA GLY A 77 -5.95 -10.17 -14.52
C GLY A 77 -5.20 -10.88 -15.62
N THR A 78 -3.90 -11.05 -15.42
CA THR A 78 -3.08 -11.91 -16.28
C THR A 78 -3.36 -13.38 -16.00
N ALA A 79 -3.06 -14.26 -16.94
CA ALA A 79 -3.27 -15.71 -16.76
C ALA A 79 -2.51 -16.28 -15.53
N ALA A 80 -1.43 -15.63 -15.10
CA ALA A 80 -0.60 -16.04 -13.95
C ALA A 80 -0.97 -15.33 -12.63
N GLU A 81 -2.01 -14.49 -12.58
CA GLU A 81 -2.32 -13.64 -11.42
C GLU A 81 -2.49 -14.42 -10.10
N ARG A 82 -2.93 -15.69 -10.16
CA ARG A 82 -3.14 -16.57 -9.00
C ARG A 82 -1.92 -17.45 -8.67
N THR A 83 -0.88 -17.42 -9.49
CA THR A 83 0.31 -18.24 -9.28
C THR A 83 1.14 -17.69 -8.11
N ALA A 84 1.49 -18.57 -7.17
CA ALA A 84 2.34 -18.21 -6.04
C ALA A 84 3.72 -17.74 -6.52
N ARG A 85 4.17 -16.61 -5.98
CA ARG A 85 5.48 -16.00 -6.25
C ARG A 85 6.06 -15.38 -4.98
N PRO A 86 7.37 -15.05 -4.93
CA PRO A 86 7.93 -14.35 -3.79
C PRO A 86 7.13 -13.09 -3.45
N ALA A 87 6.66 -13.00 -2.20
CA ALA A 87 5.83 -11.90 -1.73
C ALA A 87 6.62 -10.59 -1.61
N LEU A 88 7.94 -10.70 -1.40
CA LEU A 88 8.79 -9.55 -1.13
C LEU A 88 8.24 -8.74 0.05
N SER A 89 8.39 -7.42 0.02
CA SER A 89 7.83 -6.56 1.08
C SER A 89 6.31 -6.42 1.08
N LEU A 90 5.57 -7.09 0.18
CA LEU A 90 4.10 -7.18 0.29
C LEU A 90 3.68 -8.07 1.48
N SER A 91 4.51 -9.04 1.90
CA SER A 91 4.29 -9.86 3.10
C SER A 91 4.16 -9.03 4.38
N LYS A 92 4.76 -7.84 4.43
CA LYS A 92 4.66 -6.92 5.57
C LYS A 92 3.24 -6.42 5.83
N LEU A 93 2.38 -6.44 4.81
CA LEU A 93 0.96 -6.12 4.97
C LEU A 93 0.24 -7.18 5.82
N TYR A 94 0.57 -8.45 5.62
CA TYR A 94 -0.01 -9.58 6.36
C TYR A 94 0.50 -9.61 7.81
N ILE A 95 1.82 -9.40 8.00
CA ILE A 95 2.41 -9.24 9.34
C ILE A 95 1.69 -8.12 10.10
N ALA A 96 1.52 -6.97 9.45
CA ALA A 96 0.92 -5.80 10.08
C ALA A 96 -0.55 -6.02 10.45
N ASP A 97 -1.36 -6.66 9.58
CA ASP A 97 -2.77 -6.97 9.88
C ASP A 97 -2.87 -7.80 11.16
N TYR A 98 -2.07 -8.87 11.25
CA TYR A 98 -2.01 -9.71 12.45
C TYR A 98 -1.59 -8.92 13.69
N VAL A 99 -0.52 -8.13 13.59
CA VAL A 99 0.00 -7.35 14.71
C VAL A 99 -0.98 -6.27 15.17
N PHE A 100 -1.77 -5.68 14.27
CA PHE A 100 -2.81 -4.72 14.64
C PHE A 100 -3.94 -5.34 15.45
N GLU A 101 -4.18 -6.65 15.32
CA GLU A 101 -5.19 -7.37 16.09
C GLU A 101 -4.63 -7.95 17.41
N HIS A 102 -3.39 -8.44 17.39
CA HIS A 102 -2.84 -9.26 18.48
C HIS A 102 -1.67 -8.61 19.22
N GLY A 103 -1.01 -7.64 18.61
CA GLY A 103 0.18 -7.01 19.16
C GLY A 103 -0.11 -5.91 20.18
N THR A 104 0.88 -5.62 20.99
CA THR A 104 0.89 -4.48 21.90
C THR A 104 0.84 -3.14 21.15
N ARG A 105 0.48 -2.05 21.84
CA ARG A 105 0.51 -0.70 21.22
C ARG A 105 1.88 -0.32 20.64
N LYS A 106 2.98 -0.79 21.28
CA LYS A 106 4.34 -0.54 20.80
C LYS A 106 4.61 -1.28 19.49
N GLU A 107 4.22 -2.53 19.40
CA GLU A 107 4.36 -3.35 18.18
C GLU A 107 3.47 -2.83 17.05
N GLN A 108 2.25 -2.41 17.36
CA GLN A 108 1.37 -1.76 16.38
C GLN A 108 1.98 -0.48 15.80
N ALA A 109 2.64 0.35 16.62
CA ALA A 109 3.36 1.53 16.13
C ALA A 109 4.55 1.15 15.24
N LYS A 110 5.26 0.05 15.56
CA LYS A 110 6.30 -0.52 14.70
C LYS A 110 5.72 -1.02 13.37
N ALA A 111 4.58 -1.72 13.39
CA ALA A 111 3.92 -2.22 12.19
C ALA A 111 3.52 -1.07 11.24
N VAL A 112 3.05 0.07 11.75
CA VAL A 112 2.83 1.28 10.93
C VAL A 112 4.11 1.71 10.22
N ARG A 113 5.21 1.85 10.97
CA ARG A 113 6.51 2.26 10.42
C ARG A 113 7.04 1.23 9.41
N MET A 114 6.87 -0.06 9.68
CA MET A 114 7.25 -1.16 8.77
C MET A 114 6.56 -1.03 7.41
N ILE A 115 5.27 -0.71 7.36
CA ILE A 115 4.56 -0.47 6.10
C ILE A 115 5.11 0.79 5.42
N GLN A 116 5.18 1.90 6.14
CA GLN A 116 5.54 3.21 5.60
C GLN A 116 6.96 3.27 5.03
N LYS A 117 7.90 2.67 5.75
CA LYS A 117 9.34 2.69 5.45
C LYS A 117 9.85 1.41 4.79
N SER A 118 8.99 0.40 4.60
CA SER A 118 9.41 -0.93 4.17
C SER A 118 10.55 -1.52 5.02
N ASP A 119 10.51 -1.28 6.34
CA ASP A 119 11.59 -1.53 7.29
C ASP A 119 11.72 -3.05 7.55
N ASP A 120 12.89 -3.63 7.16
CA ASP A 120 13.15 -5.06 7.25
C ASP A 120 13.48 -5.48 8.68
N ASP A 121 14.22 -4.65 9.45
CA ASP A 121 14.56 -4.95 10.84
C ASP A 121 13.30 -5.06 11.69
N ILE A 122 12.33 -4.16 11.45
CA ILE A 122 11.04 -4.26 12.13
C ILE A 122 10.25 -5.48 11.68
N ALA A 123 10.33 -5.85 10.39
CA ALA A 123 9.66 -7.06 9.90
C ALA A 123 10.26 -8.32 10.54
N ASP A 124 11.59 -8.42 10.67
CA ASP A 124 12.26 -9.50 11.38
C ASP A 124 11.77 -9.57 12.84
N GLU A 125 11.80 -8.45 13.57
CA GLU A 125 11.38 -8.41 14.98
C GLU A 125 9.92 -8.85 15.17
N LEU A 126 9.01 -8.34 14.34
CA LEU A 126 7.57 -8.67 14.47
C LEU A 126 7.28 -10.09 14.04
N PHE A 127 7.96 -10.60 13.01
CA PHE A 127 7.82 -11.98 12.57
C PHE A 127 8.40 -12.97 13.58
N ASP A 128 9.53 -12.67 14.23
CA ASP A 128 10.09 -13.49 15.30
C ASP A 128 9.14 -13.57 16.52
N ALA A 129 8.45 -12.46 16.82
CA ALA A 129 7.43 -12.44 17.88
C ALA A 129 6.15 -13.19 17.49
N TYR A 130 5.79 -13.22 16.21
CA TYR A 130 4.55 -13.80 15.69
C TYR A 130 4.82 -14.64 14.43
N PRO A 131 5.50 -15.78 14.49
CA PRO A 131 5.95 -16.53 13.32
C PRO A 131 4.81 -17.07 12.44
N ASP A 132 3.61 -17.22 12.99
CA ASP A 132 2.41 -17.66 12.28
C ASP A 132 1.60 -16.52 11.62
N CYS A 133 2.03 -15.26 11.77
CA CYS A 133 1.21 -14.10 11.42
C CYS A 133 0.79 -14.07 9.95
N ILE A 134 1.67 -14.44 9.02
CA ILE A 134 1.37 -14.46 7.56
C ILE A 134 0.35 -15.56 7.27
N ASP A 135 0.59 -16.79 7.76
CA ASP A 135 -0.30 -17.92 7.52
C ASP A 135 -1.65 -17.76 8.22
N ALA A 136 -1.69 -17.12 9.39
CA ALA A 136 -2.93 -16.79 10.09
C ALA A 136 -3.73 -15.74 9.30
N THR A 137 -3.08 -14.69 8.77
CA THR A 137 -3.73 -13.70 7.91
C THR A 137 -4.20 -14.34 6.61
N ALA A 138 -3.41 -15.22 5.99
CA ALA A 138 -3.81 -15.94 4.79
C ALA A 138 -5.08 -16.78 5.01
N ARG A 139 -5.15 -17.51 6.12
CA ARG A 139 -6.37 -18.26 6.50
C ARG A 139 -7.58 -17.35 6.74
N LYS A 140 -7.39 -16.24 7.46
CA LYS A 140 -8.45 -15.27 7.77
C LYS A 140 -9.12 -14.71 6.52
N TYR A 141 -8.33 -14.42 5.49
CA TYR A 141 -8.80 -13.79 4.26
C TYR A 141 -8.91 -14.76 3.06
N ASN A 142 -8.71 -16.06 3.26
CA ASN A 142 -8.75 -17.10 2.21
C ASN A 142 -7.77 -16.80 1.05
N LEU A 143 -6.51 -16.51 1.38
CA LEU A 143 -5.44 -16.22 0.41
C LEU A 143 -4.72 -17.52 0.03
N GLU A 144 -5.09 -18.11 -1.11
CA GLU A 144 -4.70 -19.47 -1.47
C GLU A 144 -3.23 -19.63 -1.84
N ALA A 145 -2.63 -18.61 -2.46
CA ALA A 145 -1.22 -18.60 -2.86
C ALA A 145 -0.28 -18.04 -1.78
N THR A 146 -0.85 -17.55 -0.66
CA THR A 146 -0.09 -16.86 0.39
C THR A 146 0.29 -17.83 1.50
N LYS A 147 1.62 -17.95 1.73
CA LYS A 147 2.16 -18.80 2.81
C LYS A 147 3.56 -18.39 3.21
N THR A 148 3.92 -18.73 4.44
CA THR A 148 5.30 -18.61 4.96
C THR A 148 6.17 -19.78 4.51
N VAL A 149 7.44 -19.48 4.19
CA VAL A 149 8.48 -20.49 3.99
C VAL A 149 9.71 -20.11 4.81
N GLY A 150 9.74 -20.56 6.05
CA GLY A 150 10.84 -20.31 6.99
C GLY A 150 10.87 -18.88 7.54
N ARG A 151 11.18 -17.88 6.71
CA ARG A 151 11.24 -16.46 7.10
C ARG A 151 10.24 -15.63 6.27
N TRP A 152 9.79 -14.49 6.83
CA TRP A 152 8.86 -13.59 6.14
C TRP A 152 9.34 -13.20 4.74
N GLY A 153 10.64 -12.93 4.57
CA GLY A 153 11.24 -12.53 3.29
C GLY A 153 11.20 -13.61 2.20
N TYR A 154 10.98 -14.88 2.58
CA TYR A 154 10.81 -16.01 1.65
C TYR A 154 9.35 -16.45 1.51
N SER A 155 8.42 -15.70 2.09
CA SER A 155 6.99 -15.97 1.94
C SER A 155 6.54 -15.80 0.50
N TYR A 156 5.47 -16.50 0.15
CA TYR A 156 4.83 -16.43 -1.15
C TYR A 156 3.49 -15.68 -1.05
N THR A 157 3.08 -15.09 -2.15
CA THR A 157 1.75 -14.54 -2.41
C THR A 157 1.49 -14.52 -3.91
N SER A 158 0.34 -14.00 -4.35
CA SER A 158 0.04 -13.68 -5.73
C SER A 158 -0.53 -12.27 -5.84
N THR A 159 -0.56 -11.69 -7.04
CA THR A 159 -1.22 -10.38 -7.22
C THR A 159 -2.71 -10.47 -6.93
N TYR A 160 -3.34 -11.62 -7.22
CA TYR A 160 -4.73 -11.90 -6.88
C TYR A 160 -4.95 -11.87 -5.35
N ASP A 161 -4.16 -12.59 -4.59
CA ASP A 161 -4.29 -12.67 -3.13
C ASP A 161 -4.14 -11.30 -2.47
N VAL A 162 -3.13 -10.51 -2.88
CA VAL A 162 -2.91 -9.20 -2.28
C VAL A 162 -4.01 -8.21 -2.65
N VAL A 163 -4.55 -8.26 -3.87
CA VAL A 163 -5.72 -7.46 -4.26
C VAL A 163 -6.94 -7.89 -3.47
N HIS A 164 -7.19 -9.19 -3.35
CA HIS A 164 -8.29 -9.74 -2.55
C HIS A 164 -8.22 -9.28 -1.10
N PHE A 165 -7.04 -9.36 -0.47
CA PHE A 165 -6.79 -8.87 0.88
C PHE A 165 -7.15 -7.38 1.04
N ILE A 166 -6.63 -6.51 0.16
CA ILE A 166 -6.90 -5.07 0.22
C ILE A 166 -8.38 -4.76 -0.01
N VAL A 167 -9.04 -5.44 -0.94
CA VAL A 167 -10.50 -5.29 -1.17
C VAL A 167 -11.29 -5.68 0.07
N GLN A 168 -10.94 -6.77 0.74
CA GLN A 168 -11.62 -7.17 1.98
C GLN A 168 -11.43 -6.14 3.10
N LEU A 169 -10.23 -5.57 3.24
CA LEU A 169 -9.99 -4.48 4.19
C LEU A 169 -10.84 -3.24 3.85
N LEU A 170 -10.86 -2.80 2.59
CA LEU A 170 -11.63 -1.63 2.16
C LEU A 170 -13.13 -1.80 2.44
N ARG A 171 -13.66 -3.02 2.31
CA ARG A 171 -15.07 -3.34 2.54
C ARG A 171 -15.42 -3.52 4.02
N GLY A 172 -14.58 -4.22 4.75
CA GLY A 172 -14.85 -4.59 6.15
C GLY A 172 -14.42 -3.55 7.16
N ASN A 173 -13.30 -2.86 6.88
CA ASN A 173 -12.72 -1.84 7.76
C ASN A 173 -11.89 -0.82 6.95
N PRO A 174 -12.52 0.13 6.26
CA PRO A 174 -11.82 1.11 5.42
C PRO A 174 -10.87 2.02 6.19
N GLU A 175 -11.03 2.12 7.51
CA GLU A 175 -10.17 2.85 8.43
C GLU A 175 -9.11 1.94 9.08
N SER A 176 -8.88 0.73 8.55
CA SER A 176 -7.88 -0.18 9.09
C SER A 176 -6.50 0.48 9.15
N LYS A 177 -5.71 0.12 10.16
CA LYS A 177 -4.35 0.65 10.32
C LYS A 177 -3.43 0.27 9.16
N VAL A 178 -3.68 -0.86 8.50
CA VAL A 178 -2.98 -1.26 7.27
C VAL A 178 -3.20 -0.23 6.18
N LEU A 179 -4.46 0.05 5.84
CA LEU A 179 -4.81 1.02 4.79
C LEU A 179 -4.33 2.44 5.14
N THR A 180 -4.47 2.82 6.40
CA THR A 180 -3.98 4.12 6.90
C THR A 180 -2.46 4.25 6.75
N ALA A 181 -1.70 3.20 7.06
CA ALA A 181 -0.25 3.19 6.88
C ALA A 181 0.16 3.22 5.40
N MET A 182 -0.58 2.51 4.52
CA MET A 182 -0.37 2.55 3.07
C MET A 182 -0.65 3.94 2.46
N ARG A 183 -1.61 4.72 3.03
CA ARG A 183 -1.85 6.12 2.61
C ARG A 183 -0.72 7.07 2.99
N SER A 184 0.15 6.67 3.91
CA SER A 184 1.22 7.50 4.46
C SER A 184 2.61 6.92 4.17
N VAL A 185 2.77 6.22 3.03
CA VAL A 185 4.06 5.65 2.64
C VAL A 185 5.11 6.76 2.51
N ALA A 186 6.30 6.51 3.02
CA ALA A 186 7.41 7.46 2.93
C ALA A 186 7.97 7.48 1.50
N SER A 187 8.50 8.62 1.06
CA SER A 187 9.14 8.74 -0.27
C SER A 187 10.37 7.85 -0.42
N LYS A 188 11.02 7.48 0.71
CA LYS A 188 12.16 6.55 0.75
C LYS A 188 11.94 5.49 1.81
N ALA A 189 12.26 4.25 1.44
CA ALA A 189 12.33 3.12 2.34
C ALA A 189 13.50 3.23 3.34
N SER A 190 13.56 2.35 4.33
CA SER A 190 14.65 2.32 5.34
C SER A 190 16.01 2.02 4.71
N ASP A 191 16.06 1.27 3.62
CA ASP A 191 17.28 0.98 2.85
C ASP A 191 17.68 2.10 1.86
N GLY A 192 16.89 3.19 1.78
CA GLY A 192 17.12 4.32 0.89
C GLY A 192 16.44 4.23 -0.47
N THR A 193 15.81 3.11 -0.82
CA THR A 193 15.09 2.92 -2.08
C THR A 193 13.94 3.93 -2.20
N VAL A 194 13.82 4.60 -3.35
CA VAL A 194 12.73 5.54 -3.63
C VAL A 194 11.46 4.75 -3.91
N GLN A 195 10.36 5.11 -3.24
CA GLN A 195 9.09 4.38 -3.30
C GLN A 195 8.10 5.06 -4.27
N ASP A 196 8.44 5.16 -5.56
CA ASP A 196 7.70 5.91 -6.59
C ASP A 196 7.45 5.14 -7.90
N PHE A 197 7.46 3.81 -7.85
CA PHE A 197 7.37 2.95 -9.03
C PHE A 197 6.13 2.03 -9.03
N GLY A 198 5.95 1.30 -10.13
CA GLY A 198 4.89 0.31 -10.29
C GLY A 198 3.49 0.91 -10.18
N THR A 199 2.61 0.28 -9.42
CA THR A 199 1.21 0.72 -9.26
C THR A 199 1.04 2.07 -8.58
N TYR A 200 2.07 2.56 -7.85
CA TYR A 200 2.08 3.91 -7.29
C TYR A 200 1.94 5.00 -8.36
N THR A 201 2.44 4.77 -9.58
CA THR A 201 2.43 5.76 -10.67
C THR A 201 1.07 5.98 -11.31
N LEU A 202 0.05 5.20 -10.93
CA LEU A 202 -1.30 5.34 -11.47
C LEU A 202 -2.00 6.59 -10.91
N PRO A 203 -2.79 7.29 -11.72
CA PRO A 203 -3.58 8.42 -11.24
C PRO A 203 -4.63 7.96 -10.21
N GLY A 204 -4.85 8.77 -9.19
CA GLY A 204 -5.84 8.50 -8.15
C GLY A 204 -5.44 7.49 -7.09
N VAL A 205 -4.17 7.10 -7.02
CA VAL A 205 -3.66 6.26 -5.93
C VAL A 205 -3.75 7.02 -4.61
N GLU A 206 -4.38 6.40 -3.61
CA GLU A 206 -4.50 6.90 -2.24
C GLU A 206 -3.55 6.20 -1.28
N GLY A 207 -3.24 4.92 -1.53
CA GLY A 207 -2.34 4.14 -0.69
C GLY A 207 -1.60 3.07 -1.49
N THR A 208 -0.37 2.77 -1.08
CA THR A 208 0.51 1.84 -1.79
C THR A 208 1.41 1.04 -0.86
N LYS A 209 1.88 -0.10 -1.35
CA LYS A 209 3.02 -0.85 -0.82
C LYS A 209 3.83 -1.43 -1.97
N LEU A 210 5.13 -1.25 -1.89
CA LEU A 210 6.09 -1.71 -2.88
C LEU A 210 6.97 -2.80 -2.29
N GLY A 211 7.53 -3.65 -3.15
CA GLY A 211 8.45 -4.72 -2.79
C GLY A 211 9.49 -4.95 -3.88
N TRP A 212 10.69 -5.28 -3.46
CA TRP A 212 11.83 -5.59 -4.34
C TRP A 212 12.74 -6.61 -3.70
N SER A 213 13.47 -7.36 -4.51
CA SER A 213 14.52 -8.28 -4.04
C SER A 213 15.84 -7.55 -3.87
N ASN A 214 16.73 -8.08 -3.01
CA ASN A 214 18.04 -7.46 -2.73
C ASN A 214 18.95 -7.38 -3.96
N ASP A 215 18.78 -8.29 -4.92
CA ASP A 215 19.50 -8.30 -6.20
C ASP A 215 18.84 -7.43 -7.28
N GLY A 216 17.68 -6.83 -6.99
CA GLY A 216 16.96 -5.95 -7.90
C GLY A 216 16.34 -6.63 -9.11
N VAL A 217 16.20 -7.96 -9.12
CA VAL A 217 15.62 -8.71 -10.25
C VAL A 217 14.13 -9.04 -10.09
N LEU A 218 13.57 -8.83 -8.89
CA LEU A 218 12.14 -9.01 -8.63
C LEU A 218 11.54 -7.73 -8.07
N HIS A 219 10.44 -7.28 -8.66
CA HIS A 219 9.69 -6.13 -8.18
C HIS A 219 8.19 -6.43 -8.14
N SER A 220 7.52 -5.89 -7.13
CA SER A 220 6.07 -5.97 -6.95
C SER A 220 5.53 -4.70 -6.34
N SER A 221 4.24 -4.44 -6.56
CA SER A 221 3.53 -3.35 -5.90
C SER A 221 2.05 -3.63 -5.83
N VAL A 222 1.40 -3.07 -4.82
CA VAL A 222 -0.06 -2.99 -4.70
C VAL A 222 -0.45 -1.59 -4.33
N SER A 223 -1.48 -1.06 -4.98
CA SER A 223 -2.05 0.26 -4.67
C SER A 223 -3.57 0.22 -4.73
N PHE A 224 -4.19 1.13 -4.02
CA PHE A 224 -5.63 1.36 -4.10
C PHE A 224 -5.93 2.86 -4.24
N GLY A 225 -7.06 3.15 -4.85
CA GLY A 225 -7.67 4.46 -4.95
C GLY A 225 -9.12 4.41 -4.48
N SER A 226 -9.89 5.47 -4.81
CA SER A 226 -11.30 5.59 -4.41
C SER A 226 -12.21 4.48 -4.96
N ASP A 227 -11.87 3.90 -6.09
CA ASP A 227 -12.71 2.95 -6.82
C ASP A 227 -11.96 1.73 -7.39
N PHE A 228 -10.67 1.59 -7.14
CA PHE A 228 -9.89 0.48 -7.63
C PHE A 228 -8.88 -0.06 -6.61
N VAL A 229 -8.52 -1.32 -6.80
CA VAL A 229 -7.31 -1.95 -6.24
C VAL A 229 -6.55 -2.60 -7.37
N VAL A 230 -5.24 -2.44 -7.38
CA VAL A 230 -4.38 -3.02 -8.41
C VAL A 230 -3.08 -3.52 -7.80
N ALA A 231 -2.65 -4.70 -8.23
CA ALA A 231 -1.31 -5.22 -7.92
C ALA A 231 -0.61 -5.65 -9.21
N ALA A 232 0.70 -5.51 -9.21
CA ALA A 232 1.55 -5.97 -10.30
C ALA A 232 2.86 -6.52 -9.76
N ALA A 233 3.45 -7.46 -10.51
CA ALA A 233 4.72 -8.07 -10.16
C ALA A 233 5.45 -8.60 -11.39
N VAL A 234 6.77 -8.39 -11.45
CA VAL A 234 7.63 -8.77 -12.59
C VAL A 234 8.89 -9.51 -12.13
N VAL A 235 9.48 -10.25 -13.05
CA VAL A 235 10.91 -10.55 -13.06
C VAL A 235 11.56 -9.48 -13.92
N GLY A 236 12.12 -8.47 -13.29
CA GLY A 236 12.64 -7.26 -13.96
C GLY A 236 12.87 -6.14 -12.95
N THR A 237 13.25 -4.97 -13.45
CA THR A 237 13.55 -3.77 -12.67
C THR A 237 12.26 -3.06 -12.21
N HIS A 238 12.42 -2.06 -11.34
CA HIS A 238 11.31 -1.15 -10.96
C HIS A 238 10.73 -0.41 -12.18
N LYS A 239 11.57 -0.16 -13.20
CA LYS A 239 11.10 0.43 -14.46
C LYS A 239 10.22 -0.53 -15.24
N ASP A 240 10.62 -1.81 -15.33
CA ASP A 240 9.83 -2.83 -16.02
C ASP A 240 8.47 -3.02 -15.34
N LEU A 241 8.41 -2.97 -14.00
CA LEU A 241 7.15 -3.01 -13.27
C LEU A 241 6.28 -1.79 -13.59
N THR A 242 6.87 -0.60 -13.67
CA THR A 242 6.14 0.63 -14.02
C THR A 242 5.61 0.58 -15.44
N ASP A 243 6.43 0.17 -16.40
CA ASP A 243 6.06 0.02 -17.80
C ASP A 243 4.91 -0.99 -17.98
N LEU A 244 4.98 -2.14 -17.27
CA LEU A 244 3.91 -3.14 -17.26
C LEU A 244 2.58 -2.53 -16.79
N VAL A 245 2.59 -1.85 -15.64
CA VAL A 245 1.39 -1.23 -15.05
C VAL A 245 0.79 -0.18 -15.99
N GLN A 246 1.60 0.71 -16.53
CA GLN A 246 1.13 1.76 -17.44
C GLN A 246 0.55 1.17 -18.73
N HIS A 247 1.20 0.14 -19.25
CA HIS A 247 0.74 -0.52 -20.46
C HIS A 247 -0.57 -1.29 -20.26
N GLN A 248 -0.70 -2.03 -19.15
CA GLN A 248 -1.85 -2.91 -18.91
C GLN A 248 -3.09 -2.17 -18.37
N ILE A 249 -2.89 -1.06 -17.66
CA ILE A 249 -3.97 -0.36 -16.97
C ILE A 249 -4.39 0.93 -17.66
N LEU A 250 -3.44 1.73 -18.19
CA LEU A 250 -3.73 3.04 -18.77
C LEU A 250 -4.00 3.01 -20.27
N ARG A 251 -3.49 2.03 -21.02
CA ARG A 251 -3.80 1.92 -22.45
C ARG A 251 -5.16 1.26 -22.63
N LYS A 252 -6.08 2.04 -23.19
CA LYS A 252 -7.37 1.57 -23.69
C LYS A 252 -7.20 1.07 -25.11
#